data_a42bf5404ecacb744af933c60a403c1c
#
_entry.id   a42bf5404ecacb744af933c60a403c1c
#
_cell.length_a   1.000
_cell.length_b   1.000
_cell.length_c   1.000
_cell.angle_alpha   90.00
_cell.angle_beta   90.00
_cell.angle_gamma   90.00
#
_symmetry.space_group_name_H-M   'P 1'
#
loop_
_entity.id
_entity.type
_entity.pdbx_description
1 polymer ?
#
loop_
_entity_poly.entity_id
_entity_poly.type
_entity_poly.pdbx_seq_one_letter_code
_entity_poly.pdbx_strand_id
1 'polypeptide(L)'
;ATRHAAWRLGLILVVLVSAKQATLALVLMTIIAFIIAGLRAPEIKLSALLKVLPVIVLPAAMTYAVWRYHVTSEISTGEFPVLPFDAWYLDHALEILGRMALVLSKKGYYLILAVLTVGFGVRGLIRWRTPFDRFCVIAAVIIVGYNGFLYFTYLAVFTKGEALRAASYWRYNMHLGLVVVTFAVLGGAHIWRQRFDGRFRRVARYGWVPVMILLIAPVPFAKKLRFDRAPMIHHYRAVGAEARDLLSPSDLIYVIDPAGTGESGVITGYQVLGGPRYRGFVSAFQNVTKKRVAGLLADKTLTALIIHSVNGPILQASAMDLKTERSYLLHRNQSGAWKIAGSWDYPAKR
;
A
#
# COMPACT_ATOMS: atom_id res chain seq x y z
N ALA A 1 -24.80 -27.03 -0.08
CA ALA A 1 -24.45 -25.75 0.60
C ALA A 1 -22.94 -25.46 0.52
N THR A 2 -22.09 -26.45 0.78
CA THR A 2 -20.62 -26.29 0.80
C THR A 2 -20.01 -25.91 -0.56
N ARG A 3 -20.50 -26.44 -1.67
CA ARG A 3 -19.97 -26.20 -3.02
C ARG A 3 -20.20 -24.74 -3.47
N HIS A 4 -21.38 -24.20 -3.21
CA HIS A 4 -21.69 -22.79 -3.50
C HIS A 4 -20.85 -21.83 -2.65
N ALA A 5 -20.62 -22.13 -1.37
CA ALA A 5 -19.76 -21.34 -0.52
C ALA A 5 -18.30 -21.33 -1.01
N ALA A 6 -17.80 -22.49 -1.49
CA ALA A 6 -16.47 -22.59 -2.07
C ALA A 6 -16.30 -21.73 -3.32
N TRP A 7 -17.25 -21.78 -4.25
CA TRP A 7 -17.25 -20.92 -5.44
C TRP A 7 -17.25 -19.42 -5.07
N ARG A 8 -18.08 -19.03 -4.11
CA ARG A 8 -18.10 -17.63 -3.64
C ARG A 8 -16.74 -17.20 -3.07
N LEU A 9 -16.13 -18.06 -2.25
CA LEU A 9 -14.79 -17.77 -1.73
C LEU A 9 -13.75 -17.70 -2.85
N GLY A 10 -13.76 -18.65 -3.80
CA GLY A 10 -12.86 -18.63 -4.96
C GLY A 10 -12.97 -17.35 -5.78
N LEU A 11 -14.20 -16.86 -6.05
CA LEU A 11 -14.42 -15.60 -6.76
C LEU A 11 -13.91 -14.40 -5.97
N ILE A 12 -14.09 -14.37 -4.65
CA ILE A 12 -13.53 -13.31 -3.79
C ILE A 12 -12.00 -13.32 -3.88
N LEU A 13 -11.36 -14.50 -3.89
CA LEU A 13 -9.92 -14.59 -4.03
C LEU A 13 -9.43 -14.13 -5.41
N VAL A 14 -10.20 -14.38 -6.48
CA VAL A 14 -9.93 -13.82 -7.83
C VAL A 14 -9.92 -12.30 -7.78
N VAL A 15 -10.93 -11.68 -7.19
CA VAL A 15 -11.00 -10.21 -7.04
C VAL A 15 -9.80 -9.68 -6.25
N LEU A 16 -9.44 -10.34 -5.15
CA LEU A 16 -8.27 -9.95 -4.36
C LEU A 16 -6.98 -10.00 -5.18
N VAL A 17 -6.74 -11.08 -5.93
CA VAL A 17 -5.56 -11.23 -6.80
C VAL A 17 -5.53 -10.14 -7.87
N SER A 18 -6.68 -9.83 -8.47
CA SER A 18 -6.79 -8.82 -9.54
C SER A 18 -6.60 -7.39 -9.04
N ALA A 19 -6.87 -7.13 -7.74
CA ALA A 19 -6.82 -5.77 -7.19
C ALA A 19 -5.38 -5.26 -7.02
N LYS A 20 -4.47 -6.09 -6.52
CA LYS A 20 -3.07 -5.71 -6.28
C LYS A 20 -2.21 -6.94 -5.97
N GLN A 21 -0.98 -6.96 -6.48
CA GLN A 21 -0.03 -8.04 -6.22
C GLN A 21 0.27 -8.26 -4.71
N ALA A 22 0.32 -7.20 -3.92
CA ALA A 22 0.50 -7.30 -2.46
C ALA A 22 -0.63 -8.07 -1.74
N THR A 23 -1.80 -8.26 -2.37
CA THR A 23 -2.90 -9.05 -1.80
C THR A 23 -2.70 -10.56 -1.92
N LEU A 24 -1.72 -11.04 -2.69
CA LEU A 24 -1.37 -12.45 -2.77
C LEU A 24 -1.09 -13.06 -1.39
N ALA A 25 -0.42 -12.30 -0.51
CA ALA A 25 -0.20 -12.72 0.86
C ALA A 25 -1.51 -12.91 1.63
N LEU A 26 -2.50 -12.03 1.44
CA LEU A 26 -3.83 -12.17 2.05
C LEU A 26 -4.57 -13.38 1.50
N VAL A 27 -4.47 -13.64 0.20
CA VAL A 27 -5.03 -14.84 -0.43
C VAL A 27 -4.43 -16.10 0.18
N LEU A 28 -3.10 -16.16 0.28
CA LEU A 28 -2.40 -17.28 0.90
C LEU A 28 -2.83 -17.48 2.38
N MET A 29 -2.84 -16.41 3.17
CA MET A 29 -3.26 -16.48 4.57
C MET A 29 -4.73 -16.89 4.71
N THR A 30 -5.60 -16.47 3.80
CA THR A 30 -7.01 -16.89 3.79
C THR A 30 -7.15 -18.39 3.47
N ILE A 31 -6.36 -18.90 2.53
CA ILE A 31 -6.34 -20.33 2.21
C ILE A 31 -5.82 -21.14 3.41
N ILE A 32 -4.72 -20.71 4.04
CA ILE A 32 -4.17 -21.34 5.24
C ILE A 32 -5.20 -21.34 6.38
N ALA A 33 -5.85 -20.21 6.63
CA ALA A 33 -6.90 -20.10 7.64
C ALA A 33 -8.08 -21.03 7.36
N PHE A 34 -8.49 -21.14 6.09
CA PHE A 34 -9.54 -22.07 5.66
C PHE A 34 -9.15 -23.53 5.90
N ILE A 35 -7.91 -23.90 5.58
CA ILE A 35 -7.38 -25.26 5.80
C ILE A 35 -7.36 -25.57 7.30
N ILE A 36 -6.81 -24.67 8.13
CA ILE A 36 -6.76 -24.86 9.58
C ILE A 36 -8.17 -25.02 10.14
N ALA A 37 -9.12 -24.17 9.73
CA ALA A 37 -10.50 -24.27 10.15
C ALA A 37 -11.16 -25.58 9.70
N GLY A 38 -10.89 -26.02 8.47
CA GLY A 38 -11.41 -27.27 7.93
C GLY A 38 -10.86 -28.51 8.62
N LEU A 39 -9.55 -28.56 8.88
CA LEU A 39 -8.90 -29.67 9.60
C LEU A 39 -9.33 -29.78 11.06
N ARG A 40 -9.65 -28.65 11.69
CA ARG A 40 -10.08 -28.61 13.08
C ARG A 40 -11.57 -28.90 13.27
N ALA A 41 -12.37 -28.83 12.22
CA ALA A 41 -13.81 -29.05 12.28
C ALA A 41 -14.12 -30.56 12.24
N PRO A 42 -14.60 -31.19 13.34
CA PRO A 42 -14.81 -32.64 13.40
C PRO A 42 -15.91 -33.12 12.44
N GLU A 43 -16.79 -32.21 12.04
CA GLU A 43 -17.86 -32.48 11.09
C GLU A 43 -17.39 -32.50 9.61
N ILE A 44 -16.14 -32.06 9.33
CA ILE A 44 -15.61 -31.99 7.97
C ILE A 44 -14.60 -33.11 7.73
N LYS A 45 -14.94 -34.02 6.83
CA LYS A 45 -14.01 -35.08 6.40
C LYS A 45 -12.88 -34.46 5.55
N LEU A 46 -11.65 -34.93 5.74
CA LEU A 46 -10.49 -34.50 4.94
C LEU A 46 -10.75 -34.63 3.42
N SER A 47 -11.42 -35.72 2.99
CA SER A 47 -11.77 -35.91 1.59
C SER A 47 -12.71 -34.83 1.04
N ALA A 48 -13.61 -34.30 1.87
CA ALA A 48 -14.48 -33.19 1.48
C ALA A 48 -13.70 -31.89 1.36
N LEU A 49 -12.75 -31.63 2.27
CA LEU A 49 -11.84 -30.48 2.22
C LEU A 49 -10.99 -30.51 0.95
N LEU A 50 -10.37 -31.67 0.63
CA LEU A 50 -9.54 -31.85 -0.56
C LEU A 50 -10.32 -31.66 -1.86
N LYS A 51 -11.60 -32.05 -1.91
CA LYS A 51 -12.48 -31.84 -3.08
C LYS A 51 -12.88 -30.36 -3.29
N VAL A 52 -12.96 -29.60 -2.20
CA VAL A 52 -13.40 -28.19 -2.24
C VAL A 52 -12.22 -27.24 -2.46
N LEU A 53 -11.03 -27.59 -1.99
CA LEU A 53 -9.84 -26.75 -2.07
C LEU A 53 -9.48 -26.33 -3.52
N PRO A 54 -9.49 -27.19 -4.54
CA PRO A 54 -9.25 -26.79 -5.92
C PRO A 54 -10.25 -25.75 -6.42
N VAL A 55 -11.52 -25.88 -6.06
CA VAL A 55 -12.58 -24.93 -6.44
C VAL A 55 -12.32 -23.53 -5.89
N ILE A 56 -11.71 -23.45 -4.71
CA ILE A 56 -11.35 -22.17 -4.08
C ILE A 56 -10.06 -21.59 -4.68
N VAL A 57 -9.05 -22.44 -4.92
CA VAL A 57 -7.68 -21.99 -5.23
C VAL A 57 -7.46 -21.80 -6.73
N LEU A 58 -7.95 -22.73 -7.58
CA LEU A 58 -7.63 -22.71 -9.01
C LEU A 58 -8.03 -21.43 -9.73
N PRO A 59 -9.23 -20.85 -9.52
CA PRO A 59 -9.60 -19.62 -10.22
C PRO A 59 -8.63 -18.46 -9.93
N ALA A 60 -8.24 -18.29 -8.67
CA ALA A 60 -7.28 -17.26 -8.27
C ALA A 60 -5.87 -17.56 -8.80
N ALA A 61 -5.43 -18.81 -8.74
CA ALA A 61 -4.13 -19.24 -9.27
C ALA A 61 -4.04 -19.03 -10.79
N MET A 62 -5.09 -19.38 -11.54
CA MET A 62 -5.13 -19.15 -12.99
C MET A 62 -5.11 -17.65 -13.33
N THR A 63 -5.90 -16.84 -12.63
CA THR A 63 -5.90 -15.38 -12.81
C THR A 63 -4.50 -14.82 -12.57
N TYR A 64 -3.84 -15.26 -11.50
CA TYR A 64 -2.47 -14.83 -11.22
C TYR A 64 -1.48 -15.31 -12.28
N ALA A 65 -1.58 -16.54 -12.74
CA ALA A 65 -0.68 -17.09 -13.75
C ALA A 65 -0.80 -16.33 -15.10
N VAL A 66 -2.02 -16.01 -15.53
CA VAL A 66 -2.25 -15.20 -16.75
C VAL A 66 -1.68 -13.80 -16.59
N TRP A 67 -1.93 -13.15 -15.45
CA TRP A 67 -1.35 -11.84 -15.17
C TRP A 67 0.19 -11.90 -15.14
N ARG A 68 0.74 -12.93 -14.50
CA ARG A 68 2.19 -13.11 -14.40
C ARG A 68 2.83 -13.32 -15.76
N TYR A 69 2.21 -14.12 -16.62
CA TYR A 69 2.65 -14.32 -17.99
C TYR A 69 2.69 -12.97 -18.75
N HIS A 70 1.61 -12.19 -18.67
CA HIS A 70 1.56 -10.87 -19.32
C HIS A 70 2.65 -9.93 -18.79
N VAL A 71 2.85 -9.85 -17.48
CA VAL A 71 3.90 -8.99 -16.89
C VAL A 71 5.29 -9.39 -17.35
N THR A 72 5.58 -10.68 -17.43
CA THR A 72 6.91 -11.15 -17.83
C THR A 72 7.18 -11.06 -19.33
N SER A 73 6.15 -11.13 -20.16
CA SER A 73 6.29 -11.05 -21.63
C SER A 73 6.25 -9.63 -22.17
N GLU A 74 5.41 -8.74 -21.58
CA GLU A 74 5.10 -7.43 -22.16
C GLU A 74 5.65 -6.25 -21.36
N ILE A 75 5.91 -6.44 -20.05
CA ILE A 75 6.29 -5.34 -19.18
C ILE A 75 7.74 -5.50 -18.73
N SER A 76 8.62 -4.61 -19.20
CA SER A 76 10.06 -4.64 -18.86
C SER A 76 10.40 -4.09 -17.47
N THR A 77 9.41 -3.76 -16.63
CA THR A 77 9.63 -3.23 -15.30
C THR A 77 9.98 -4.34 -14.32
N GLY A 78 11.18 -4.27 -13.75
CA GLY A 78 11.61 -5.21 -12.72
C GLY A 78 10.70 -5.18 -11.49
N GLU A 79 10.20 -6.34 -11.09
CA GLU A 79 9.63 -6.51 -9.75
C GLU A 79 10.75 -6.42 -8.71
N PHE A 80 10.38 -6.09 -7.47
CA PHE A 80 11.32 -6.17 -6.36
C PHE A 80 11.75 -7.63 -6.16
N PRO A 81 12.98 -8.02 -6.53
CA PRO A 81 13.44 -9.38 -6.33
C PRO A 81 13.64 -9.64 -4.83
N VAL A 82 13.41 -10.89 -4.43
CA VAL A 82 13.86 -11.34 -3.12
C VAL A 82 15.38 -11.30 -3.12
N LEU A 83 15.98 -10.64 -2.13
CA LEU A 83 17.42 -10.56 -1.98
C LEU A 83 18.02 -11.97 -1.76
N PRO A 84 19.25 -12.24 -2.21
CA PRO A 84 19.98 -13.42 -1.79
C PRO A 84 20.04 -13.53 -0.27
N PHE A 85 20.05 -14.73 0.28
CA PHE A 85 19.91 -14.95 1.73
C PHE A 85 20.99 -14.26 2.57
N ASP A 86 22.21 -14.17 2.04
CA ASP A 86 23.37 -13.47 2.62
C ASP A 86 23.19 -11.95 2.67
N ALA A 87 22.31 -11.40 1.82
CA ALA A 87 21.98 -9.98 1.79
C ALA A 87 20.74 -9.61 2.62
N TRP A 88 20.10 -10.56 3.30
CA TRP A 88 18.97 -10.27 4.18
C TRP A 88 19.41 -9.48 5.41
N TYR A 89 18.56 -8.56 5.85
CA TYR A 89 18.85 -7.68 7.01
C TYR A 89 18.64 -8.39 8.35
N LEU A 90 19.18 -9.61 8.53
CA LEU A 90 19.00 -10.42 9.74
C LEU A 90 19.62 -9.74 10.98
N ASP A 91 20.75 -9.04 10.81
CA ASP A 91 21.39 -8.28 11.89
C ASP A 91 20.51 -7.13 12.41
N HIS A 92 19.55 -6.67 11.60
CA HIS A 92 18.58 -5.63 11.94
C HIS A 92 17.18 -6.16 12.26
N ALA A 93 17.02 -7.48 12.37
CA ALA A 93 15.70 -8.11 12.51
C ALA A 93 14.90 -7.56 13.71
N LEU A 94 15.52 -7.44 14.87
CA LEU A 94 14.87 -6.90 16.07
C LEU A 94 14.56 -5.40 15.95
N GLU A 95 15.45 -4.63 15.31
CA GLU A 95 15.23 -3.20 15.07
C GLU A 95 14.01 -2.99 14.15
N ILE A 96 13.93 -3.75 13.06
CA ILE A 96 12.79 -3.72 12.13
C ILE A 96 11.50 -4.09 12.86
N LEU A 97 11.49 -5.17 13.63
CA LEU A 97 10.33 -5.60 14.40
C LEU A 97 9.90 -4.53 15.42
N GLY A 98 10.85 -3.94 16.14
CA GLY A 98 10.60 -2.83 17.06
C GLY A 98 10.01 -1.60 16.36
N ARG A 99 10.46 -1.29 15.15
CA ARG A 99 9.92 -0.20 14.35
C ARG A 99 8.49 -0.50 13.87
N MET A 100 8.21 -1.72 13.45
CA MET A 100 6.85 -2.16 13.09
C MET A 100 5.91 -2.03 14.30
N ALA A 101 6.33 -2.49 15.49
CA ALA A 101 5.57 -2.33 16.72
C ALA A 101 5.31 -0.85 17.07
N LEU A 102 6.32 0.00 16.92
CA LEU A 102 6.19 1.46 17.13
C LEU A 102 5.19 2.10 16.17
N VAL A 103 5.15 1.67 14.90
CA VAL A 103 4.16 2.17 13.93
C VAL A 103 2.75 1.77 14.33
N LEU A 104 2.53 0.53 14.79
CA LEU A 104 1.22 0.07 15.25
C LEU A 104 0.79 0.74 16.57
N SER A 105 1.71 1.00 17.50
CA SER A 105 1.39 1.64 18.77
C SER A 105 0.80 3.04 18.58
N LYS A 106 1.21 3.77 17.53
CA LYS A 106 0.62 5.06 17.15
C LYS A 106 -0.82 4.94 16.64
N LYS A 107 -1.33 3.72 16.43
CA LYS A 107 -2.68 3.41 15.94
C LYS A 107 -3.47 2.63 17.01
N GLY A 108 -3.51 3.16 18.22
CA GLY A 108 -3.96 2.49 19.43
C GLY A 108 -5.27 1.70 19.31
N TYR A 109 -6.33 2.27 18.75
CA TYR A 109 -7.60 1.55 18.58
C TYR A 109 -7.47 0.32 17.68
N TYR A 110 -6.75 0.45 16.56
CA TYR A 110 -6.49 -0.68 15.68
C TYR A 110 -5.67 -1.76 16.40
N LEU A 111 -4.60 -1.37 17.09
CA LEU A 111 -3.72 -2.30 17.80
C LEU A 111 -4.50 -3.07 18.88
N ILE A 112 -5.31 -2.38 19.68
CA ILE A 112 -6.14 -3.02 20.72
C ILE A 112 -7.06 -4.08 20.10
N LEU A 113 -7.78 -3.72 19.03
CA LEU A 113 -8.68 -4.65 18.35
C LEU A 113 -7.94 -5.81 17.70
N ALA A 114 -6.77 -5.57 17.10
CA ALA A 114 -5.95 -6.62 16.53
C ALA A 114 -5.44 -7.60 17.59
N VAL A 115 -4.94 -7.09 18.72
CA VAL A 115 -4.50 -7.91 19.86
C VAL A 115 -5.67 -8.73 20.43
N LEU A 116 -6.83 -8.11 20.63
CA LEU A 116 -8.02 -8.82 21.06
C LEU A 116 -8.43 -9.91 20.06
N THR A 117 -8.41 -9.59 18.75
CA THR A 117 -8.71 -10.59 17.71
C THR A 117 -7.78 -11.80 17.80
N VAL A 118 -6.48 -11.56 17.94
CA VAL A 118 -5.48 -12.63 18.10
C VAL A 118 -5.70 -13.41 19.40
N GLY A 119 -5.93 -12.72 20.53
CA GLY A 119 -6.21 -13.36 21.82
C GLY A 119 -7.46 -14.24 21.78
N PHE A 120 -8.55 -13.75 21.19
CA PHE A 120 -9.75 -14.55 20.96
C PHE A 120 -9.51 -15.68 19.93
N GLY A 121 -8.62 -15.48 18.97
CA GLY A 121 -8.19 -16.54 18.05
C GLY A 121 -7.47 -17.67 18.75
N VAL A 122 -6.51 -17.37 19.64
CA VAL A 122 -5.84 -18.37 20.48
C VAL A 122 -6.84 -19.11 21.39
N ARG A 123 -7.74 -18.37 22.06
CA ARG A 123 -8.83 -18.98 22.83
C ARG A 123 -9.71 -19.89 21.95
N GLY A 124 -10.08 -19.42 20.75
CA GLY A 124 -10.88 -20.16 19.79
C GLY A 124 -10.19 -21.43 19.32
N LEU A 125 -8.87 -21.37 19.09
CA LEU A 125 -8.07 -22.54 18.74
C LEU A 125 -8.09 -23.63 19.81
N ILE A 126 -8.11 -23.23 21.08
CA ILE A 126 -8.19 -24.16 22.22
C ILE A 126 -9.62 -24.71 22.38
N ARG A 127 -10.62 -23.84 22.35
CA ARG A 127 -12.02 -24.20 22.69
C ARG A 127 -12.80 -24.78 21.53
N TRP A 128 -12.70 -24.17 20.34
CA TRP A 128 -13.35 -24.59 19.07
C TRP A 128 -14.85 -24.96 19.20
N ARG A 129 -15.61 -24.28 20.03
CA ARG A 129 -17.00 -24.65 20.35
C ARG A 129 -18.05 -23.90 19.53
N THR A 130 -17.78 -22.64 19.21
CA THR A 130 -18.77 -21.76 18.59
C THR A 130 -18.35 -21.29 17.20
N PRO A 131 -19.30 -20.88 16.34
CA PRO A 131 -18.97 -20.21 15.09
C PRO A 131 -18.10 -18.95 15.28
N PHE A 132 -18.27 -18.25 16.41
CA PHE A 132 -17.44 -17.11 16.74
C PHE A 132 -15.99 -17.51 17.06
N ASP A 133 -15.76 -18.63 17.76
CA ASP A 133 -14.40 -19.14 17.98
C ASP A 133 -13.72 -19.43 16.63
N ARG A 134 -14.42 -20.08 15.68
CA ARG A 134 -13.90 -20.39 14.34
C ARG A 134 -13.56 -19.12 13.57
N PHE A 135 -14.43 -18.12 13.59
CA PHE A 135 -14.17 -16.82 12.97
C PHE A 135 -12.94 -16.14 13.57
N CYS A 136 -12.80 -16.14 14.90
CA CYS A 136 -11.64 -15.54 15.56
C CYS A 136 -10.32 -16.22 15.18
N VAL A 137 -10.32 -17.54 15.02
CA VAL A 137 -9.14 -18.28 14.55
C VAL A 137 -8.78 -17.85 13.12
N ILE A 138 -9.75 -17.80 12.21
CA ILE A 138 -9.52 -17.36 10.82
C ILE A 138 -8.95 -15.94 10.80
N ALA A 139 -9.58 -15.02 11.54
CA ALA A 139 -9.13 -13.63 11.62
C ALA A 139 -7.71 -13.51 12.21
N ALA A 140 -7.40 -14.26 13.27
CA ALA A 140 -6.09 -14.28 13.89
C ALA A 140 -5.00 -14.80 12.94
N VAL A 141 -5.27 -15.89 12.23
CA VAL A 141 -4.34 -16.46 11.23
C VAL A 141 -4.05 -15.43 10.14
N ILE A 142 -5.07 -14.73 9.63
CA ILE A 142 -4.89 -13.69 8.62
C ILE A 142 -4.06 -12.53 9.18
N ILE A 143 -4.37 -12.03 10.39
CA ILE A 143 -3.64 -10.89 10.99
C ILE A 143 -2.17 -11.26 11.25
N VAL A 144 -1.92 -12.38 11.93
CA VAL A 144 -0.57 -12.81 12.30
C VAL A 144 0.24 -13.18 11.06
N GLY A 145 -0.36 -14.00 10.17
CA GLY A 145 0.31 -14.45 8.96
C GLY A 145 0.66 -13.29 8.01
N TYR A 146 -0.25 -12.33 7.82
CA TYR A 146 0.03 -11.17 6.98
C TYR A 146 1.11 -10.26 7.57
N ASN A 147 1.11 -10.02 8.87
CA ASN A 147 2.17 -9.26 9.51
C ASN A 147 3.51 -10.00 9.51
N GLY A 148 3.50 -11.33 9.66
CA GLY A 148 4.67 -12.18 9.46
C GLY A 148 5.23 -12.09 8.04
N PHE A 149 4.35 -12.10 7.03
CA PHE A 149 4.74 -11.88 5.65
C PHE A 149 5.33 -10.49 5.42
N LEU A 150 4.74 -9.44 5.98
CA LEU A 150 5.30 -8.07 5.91
C LEU A 150 6.68 -8.00 6.57
N TYR A 151 6.85 -8.65 7.72
CA TYR A 151 8.15 -8.73 8.38
C TYR A 151 9.20 -9.42 7.49
N PHE A 152 8.83 -10.55 6.87
CA PHE A 152 9.67 -11.20 5.88
C PHE A 152 10.05 -10.25 4.72
N THR A 153 9.08 -9.50 4.18
CA THR A 153 9.37 -8.58 3.07
C THR A 153 10.30 -7.43 3.48
N TYR A 154 10.24 -6.95 4.72
CA TYR A 154 11.20 -5.97 5.23
C TYR A 154 12.60 -6.55 5.40
N LEU A 155 12.71 -7.83 5.73
CA LEU A 155 14.02 -8.49 5.86
C LEU A 155 14.66 -8.80 4.51
N ALA A 156 13.86 -9.19 3.51
CA ALA A 156 14.35 -9.88 2.34
C ALA A 156 14.04 -9.21 0.98
N VAL A 157 13.22 -8.14 0.95
CA VAL A 157 12.73 -7.57 -0.32
C VAL A 157 12.92 -6.05 -0.40
N PHE A 158 12.60 -5.31 0.66
CA PHE A 158 12.71 -3.86 0.67
C PHE A 158 14.16 -3.38 0.76
N THR A 159 14.41 -2.13 0.37
CA THR A 159 15.71 -1.52 0.60
C THR A 159 15.99 -1.35 2.09
N LYS A 160 17.27 -1.34 2.51
CA LYS A 160 17.69 -1.18 3.91
C LYS A 160 17.04 0.04 4.57
N GLY A 161 17.00 1.16 3.85
CA GLY A 161 16.39 2.39 4.37
C GLY A 161 14.86 2.32 4.56
N GLU A 162 14.16 1.56 3.74
CA GLU A 162 12.72 1.31 3.89
C GLU A 162 12.45 0.31 5.02
N ALA A 163 13.24 -0.73 5.12
CA ALA A 163 13.15 -1.76 6.14
C ALA A 163 13.33 -1.17 7.55
N LEU A 164 14.41 -0.43 7.80
CA LEU A 164 14.71 0.19 9.09
C LEU A 164 13.67 1.23 9.54
N ARG A 165 12.93 1.81 8.60
CA ARG A 165 11.83 2.76 8.90
C ARG A 165 10.46 2.11 8.94
N ALA A 166 10.33 0.83 8.62
CA ALA A 166 9.07 0.14 8.35
C ALA A 166 8.18 0.98 7.40
N ALA A 167 8.76 1.41 6.28
CA ALA A 167 8.11 2.34 5.35
C ALA A 167 6.78 1.77 4.84
N SER A 168 5.73 2.60 4.86
CA SER A 168 4.37 2.21 4.44
C SER A 168 3.70 1.07 5.23
N TYR A 169 4.29 0.60 6.33
CA TYR A 169 3.76 -0.53 7.11
C TYR A 169 2.30 -0.33 7.55
N TRP A 170 1.95 0.88 8.00
CA TRP A 170 0.56 1.19 8.33
C TRP A 170 -0.38 1.05 7.13
N ARG A 171 0.03 1.52 5.97
CA ARG A 171 -0.75 1.42 4.72
C ARG A 171 -1.05 -0.03 4.35
N TYR A 172 -0.10 -0.93 4.56
CA TYR A 172 -0.32 -2.37 4.36
C TYR A 172 -1.26 -2.96 5.41
N ASN A 173 -1.13 -2.56 6.68
CA ASN A 173 -2.04 -3.01 7.73
C ASN A 173 -3.49 -2.52 7.56
N MET A 174 -3.72 -1.42 6.84
CA MET A 174 -5.09 -0.99 6.49
C MET A 174 -5.87 -2.04 5.70
N HIS A 175 -5.21 -2.94 4.98
CA HIS A 175 -5.87 -4.08 4.33
C HIS A 175 -6.56 -5.01 5.34
N LEU A 176 -6.03 -5.10 6.56
CA LEU A 176 -6.61 -5.88 7.65
C LEU A 176 -7.72 -5.14 8.41
N GLY A 177 -7.91 -3.86 8.15
CA GLY A 177 -8.88 -3.02 8.85
C GLY A 177 -10.29 -3.61 8.84
N LEU A 178 -10.73 -4.13 7.68
CA LEU A 178 -12.03 -4.77 7.56
C LEU A 178 -12.16 -6.02 8.44
N VAL A 179 -11.11 -6.84 8.53
CA VAL A 179 -11.08 -8.05 9.39
C VAL A 179 -11.24 -7.65 10.86
N VAL A 180 -10.50 -6.64 11.30
CA VAL A 180 -10.53 -6.12 12.68
C VAL A 180 -11.89 -5.49 13.03
N VAL A 181 -12.46 -4.71 12.10
CA VAL A 181 -13.81 -4.12 12.27
C VAL A 181 -14.88 -5.21 12.32
N THR A 182 -14.79 -6.20 11.44
CA THR A 182 -15.74 -7.34 11.45
C THR A 182 -15.66 -8.10 12.78
N PHE A 183 -14.45 -8.31 13.31
CA PHE A 183 -14.30 -8.89 14.66
C PHE A 183 -14.97 -8.04 15.72
N ALA A 184 -14.78 -6.73 15.72
CA ALA A 184 -15.38 -5.83 16.70
C ALA A 184 -16.92 -5.87 16.64
N VAL A 185 -17.49 -5.86 15.43
CA VAL A 185 -18.94 -5.91 15.21
C VAL A 185 -19.54 -7.25 15.65
N LEU A 186 -18.94 -8.37 15.21
CA LEU A 186 -19.42 -9.71 15.59
C LEU A 186 -19.23 -9.99 17.09
N GLY A 187 -18.10 -9.57 17.66
CA GLY A 187 -17.83 -9.68 19.10
C GLY A 187 -18.81 -8.84 19.91
N GLY A 188 -19.03 -7.59 19.51
CA GLY A 188 -20.03 -6.71 20.10
C GLY A 188 -21.44 -7.30 20.03
N ALA A 189 -21.83 -7.82 18.87
CA ALA A 189 -23.13 -8.48 18.70
C ALA A 189 -23.26 -9.75 19.57
N HIS A 190 -22.17 -10.52 19.71
CA HIS A 190 -22.17 -11.71 20.56
C HIS A 190 -22.35 -11.35 22.05
N ILE A 191 -21.61 -10.34 22.55
CA ILE A 191 -21.75 -9.84 23.93
C ILE A 191 -23.14 -9.26 24.14
N TRP A 192 -23.66 -8.50 23.17
CA TRP A 192 -24.99 -7.92 23.24
C TRP A 192 -26.08 -8.99 23.41
N ARG A 193 -26.04 -10.03 22.57
CA ARG A 193 -27.00 -11.14 22.67
C ARG A 193 -26.93 -11.88 24.00
N GLN A 194 -25.71 -12.09 24.53
CA GLN A 194 -25.55 -12.81 25.81
C GLN A 194 -25.97 -12.02 27.05
N ARG A 195 -25.75 -10.69 27.04
CA ARG A 195 -25.96 -9.86 28.23
C ARG A 195 -27.24 -9.06 28.22
N PHE A 196 -27.76 -8.74 27.06
CA PHE A 196 -28.83 -7.77 26.91
C PHE A 196 -30.05 -8.31 26.16
N ASP A 197 -30.04 -9.58 25.74
CA ASP A 197 -31.17 -10.18 25.02
C ASP A 197 -32.40 -10.20 25.96
N GLY A 198 -33.47 -9.54 25.51
CA GLY A 198 -34.70 -9.35 26.30
C GLY A 198 -34.81 -8.05 27.10
N ARG A 199 -33.71 -7.43 27.55
CA ARG A 199 -33.76 -6.18 28.36
C ARG A 199 -34.05 -4.92 27.55
N PHE A 200 -33.69 -4.93 26.27
CA PHE A 200 -33.77 -3.76 25.40
C PHE A 200 -34.62 -3.96 24.13
N ARG A 201 -35.69 -4.73 24.25
CA ARG A 201 -36.64 -4.92 23.13
C ARG A 201 -37.11 -3.58 22.52
N ARG A 202 -37.27 -2.54 23.37
CA ARG A 202 -37.62 -1.17 22.91
C ARG A 202 -36.45 -0.52 22.14
N VAL A 203 -35.21 -0.75 22.52
CA VAL A 203 -34.02 -0.19 21.85
C VAL A 203 -33.77 -0.87 20.51
N ALA A 204 -34.16 -2.14 20.34
CA ALA A 204 -34.07 -2.83 19.05
C ALA A 204 -34.83 -2.12 17.93
N ARG A 205 -35.91 -1.37 18.27
CA ARG A 205 -36.65 -0.50 17.34
C ARG A 205 -35.77 0.60 16.73
N TYR A 206 -34.71 1.02 17.43
CA TYR A 206 -33.76 2.04 16.99
C TYR A 206 -32.46 1.44 16.44
N GLY A 207 -32.43 0.13 16.16
CA GLY A 207 -31.24 -0.56 15.61
C GLY A 207 -30.73 -0.01 14.27
N TRP A 208 -31.59 0.76 13.55
CA TRP A 208 -31.20 1.50 12.35
C TRP A 208 -30.33 2.75 12.64
N VAL A 209 -30.41 3.32 13.85
CA VAL A 209 -29.67 4.54 14.22
C VAL A 209 -28.16 4.37 14.10
N PRO A 210 -27.51 3.30 14.66
CA PRO A 210 -26.10 3.07 14.46
C PRO A 210 -25.72 2.93 12.98
N VAL A 211 -26.58 2.32 12.17
CA VAL A 211 -26.35 2.18 10.72
C VAL A 211 -26.35 3.55 10.05
N MET A 212 -27.31 4.40 10.37
CA MET A 212 -27.39 5.77 9.86
C MET A 212 -26.19 6.61 10.31
N ILE A 213 -25.76 6.48 11.57
CA ILE A 213 -24.55 7.15 12.07
C ILE A 213 -23.33 6.71 11.29
N LEU A 214 -23.17 5.40 11.03
CA LEU A 214 -22.05 4.88 10.23
C LEU A 214 -22.08 5.34 8.78
N LEU A 215 -23.26 5.50 8.18
CA LEU A 215 -23.39 6.03 6.82
C LEU A 215 -23.09 7.53 6.74
N ILE A 216 -23.48 8.29 7.77
CA ILE A 216 -23.29 9.75 7.80
C ILE A 216 -21.88 10.12 8.31
N ALA A 217 -21.28 9.31 9.18
CA ALA A 217 -19.97 9.58 9.78
C ALA A 217 -18.83 9.91 8.79
N PRO A 218 -18.75 9.34 7.57
CA PRO A 218 -17.75 9.72 6.59
C PRO A 218 -17.92 11.14 6.02
N VAL A 219 -19.14 11.70 6.05
CA VAL A 219 -19.44 12.99 5.42
C VAL A 219 -18.62 14.16 6.01
N PRO A 220 -18.51 14.34 7.34
CA PRO A 220 -17.66 15.38 7.93
C PRO A 220 -16.19 15.22 7.59
N PHE A 221 -15.77 13.97 7.31
CA PHE A 221 -14.38 13.65 6.97
C PHE A 221 -14.11 13.67 5.46
N ALA A 222 -15.14 13.87 4.62
CA ALA A 222 -15.01 13.86 3.16
C ALA A 222 -13.92 14.81 2.64
N LYS A 223 -13.79 15.99 3.25
CA LYS A 223 -12.73 16.95 2.92
C LYS A 223 -11.31 16.42 3.21
N LYS A 224 -11.16 15.64 4.30
CA LYS A 224 -9.86 15.02 4.68
C LYS A 224 -9.53 13.80 3.81
N LEU A 225 -10.54 13.15 3.22
CA LEU A 225 -10.36 12.04 2.29
C LEU A 225 -10.02 12.50 0.87
N ARG A 226 -10.18 13.80 0.58
CA ARG A 226 -9.88 14.41 -0.71
C ARG A 226 -8.44 14.96 -0.75
N PHE A 227 -7.46 14.07 -0.63
CA PHE A 227 -6.03 14.42 -0.73
C PHE A 227 -5.65 14.98 -2.11
N ASP A 228 -6.42 14.70 -3.16
CA ASP A 228 -6.29 15.29 -4.50
C ASP A 228 -6.49 16.82 -4.53
N ARG A 229 -7.05 17.40 -3.46
CA ARG A 229 -7.21 18.85 -3.27
C ARG A 229 -6.06 19.52 -2.53
N ALA A 230 -5.03 18.79 -2.13
CA ALA A 230 -3.86 19.37 -1.50
C ALA A 230 -3.21 20.40 -2.47
N PRO A 231 -2.87 21.63 -2.00
CA PRO A 231 -2.33 22.70 -2.86
C PRO A 231 -1.11 22.25 -3.66
N MET A 232 -0.23 21.43 -3.07
CA MET A 232 0.95 20.91 -3.76
C MET A 232 0.62 19.94 -4.90
N ILE A 233 -0.46 19.17 -4.81
CA ILE A 233 -0.91 18.29 -5.91
C ILE A 233 -1.37 19.12 -7.10
N HIS A 234 -2.11 20.21 -6.87
CA HIS A 234 -2.48 21.14 -7.93
C HIS A 234 -1.25 21.80 -8.55
N HIS A 235 -0.28 22.19 -7.73
CA HIS A 235 1.00 22.74 -8.19
C HIS A 235 1.74 21.77 -9.11
N TYR A 236 1.93 20.50 -8.71
CA TYR A 236 2.59 19.49 -9.55
C TYR A 236 1.85 19.24 -10.87
N ARG A 237 0.51 19.29 -10.85
CA ARG A 237 -0.29 19.18 -12.08
C ARG A 237 -0.08 20.37 -13.02
N ALA A 238 -0.10 21.59 -12.48
CA ALA A 238 0.12 22.81 -13.26
C ALA A 238 1.53 22.81 -13.86
N VAL A 239 2.56 22.56 -13.05
CA VAL A 239 3.94 22.47 -13.53
C VAL A 239 4.10 21.41 -14.62
N GLY A 240 3.49 20.23 -14.46
CA GLY A 240 3.57 19.18 -15.46
C GLY A 240 2.87 19.55 -16.77
N ALA A 241 1.69 20.18 -16.69
CA ALA A 241 0.94 20.62 -17.87
C ALA A 241 1.68 21.72 -18.63
N GLU A 242 2.16 22.75 -17.93
CA GLU A 242 2.92 23.83 -18.56
C GLU A 242 4.27 23.35 -19.10
N ALA A 243 4.96 22.45 -18.40
CA ALA A 243 6.19 21.85 -18.89
C ALA A 243 5.95 21.05 -20.19
N ARG A 244 4.81 20.34 -20.30
CA ARG A 244 4.43 19.66 -21.56
C ARG A 244 4.29 20.63 -22.73
N ASP A 245 3.71 21.80 -22.48
CA ASP A 245 3.45 22.81 -23.52
C ASP A 245 4.74 23.56 -23.93
N LEU A 246 5.73 23.62 -23.02
CA LEU A 246 7.05 24.24 -23.27
C LEU A 246 8.05 23.30 -23.95
N LEU A 247 7.81 21.99 -23.96
CA LEU A 247 8.75 20.99 -24.42
C LEU A 247 8.26 20.31 -25.71
N SER A 248 9.24 19.84 -26.50
CA SER A 248 8.98 19.07 -27.71
C SER A 248 8.69 17.59 -27.40
N PRO A 249 7.91 16.86 -28.22
CA PRO A 249 7.76 15.41 -28.12
C PRO A 249 9.07 14.62 -28.21
N SER A 250 10.12 15.20 -28.78
CA SER A 250 11.46 14.60 -28.83
C SER A 250 12.24 14.75 -27.53
N ASP A 251 11.82 15.64 -26.64
CA ASP A 251 12.50 15.86 -25.36
C ASP A 251 12.36 14.65 -24.44
N LEU A 252 13.40 14.40 -23.64
CA LEU A 252 13.43 13.36 -22.62
C LEU A 252 13.55 13.99 -21.25
N ILE A 253 12.49 13.84 -20.45
CA ILE A 253 12.35 14.46 -19.14
C ILE A 253 12.73 13.50 -18.02
N TYR A 254 13.40 14.05 -17.00
CA TYR A 254 13.56 13.41 -15.69
C TYR A 254 13.11 14.34 -14.56
N VAL A 255 12.46 13.80 -13.52
CA VAL A 255 11.97 14.61 -12.39
C VAL A 255 12.83 14.39 -11.14
N ILE A 256 13.16 15.47 -10.43
CA ILE A 256 13.96 15.47 -9.20
C ILE A 256 13.13 16.14 -8.09
N ASP A 257 12.89 15.43 -6.99
CA ASP A 257 12.19 15.98 -5.82
C ASP A 257 12.78 15.42 -4.51
N PRO A 258 13.85 16.01 -3.99
CA PRO A 258 14.50 15.54 -2.76
C PRO A 258 13.66 15.69 -1.50
N ALA A 259 12.61 16.52 -1.49
CA ALA A 259 11.69 16.68 -0.36
C ALA A 259 10.45 15.80 -0.47
N GLY A 260 10.08 15.40 -1.70
CA GLY A 260 8.87 14.63 -1.96
C GLY A 260 9.04 13.12 -1.79
N THR A 261 7.93 12.42 -1.62
CA THR A 261 7.85 10.96 -1.49
C THR A 261 7.63 10.23 -2.81
N GLY A 262 7.80 10.92 -3.95
CA GLY A 262 7.60 10.40 -5.31
C GLY A 262 6.27 10.81 -5.95
N GLU A 263 5.35 11.43 -5.19
CA GLU A 263 4.07 11.91 -5.71
C GLU A 263 4.24 12.92 -6.85
N SER A 264 5.14 13.87 -6.67
CA SER A 264 5.49 14.89 -7.68
C SER A 264 5.93 14.24 -8.99
N GLY A 265 6.81 13.24 -8.94
CA GLY A 265 7.31 12.53 -10.11
C GLY A 265 6.20 11.79 -10.85
N VAL A 266 5.34 11.07 -10.13
CA VAL A 266 4.21 10.33 -10.71
C VAL A 266 3.19 11.29 -11.33
N ILE A 267 2.82 12.38 -10.62
CA ILE A 267 1.83 13.35 -11.09
C ILE A 267 2.36 14.08 -12.34
N THR A 268 3.60 14.55 -12.30
CA THR A 268 4.24 15.21 -13.45
C THR A 268 4.35 14.25 -14.64
N GLY A 269 4.80 13.02 -14.40
CA GLY A 269 4.88 12.00 -15.46
C GLY A 269 3.53 11.75 -16.13
N TYR A 270 2.43 11.75 -15.36
CA TYR A 270 1.08 11.64 -15.91
C TYR A 270 0.67 12.86 -16.75
N GLN A 271 1.01 14.07 -16.29
CA GLN A 271 0.64 15.31 -17.00
C GLN A 271 1.39 15.50 -18.33
N VAL A 272 2.61 14.96 -18.44
CA VAL A 272 3.40 15.05 -19.69
C VAL A 272 3.07 13.96 -20.71
N LEU A 273 2.13 13.05 -20.40
CA LEU A 273 1.68 12.03 -21.36
C LEU A 273 1.13 12.68 -22.65
N GLY A 274 1.52 12.12 -23.79
CA GLY A 274 1.16 12.67 -25.11
C GLY A 274 2.01 13.84 -25.57
N GLY A 275 3.03 14.24 -24.80
CA GLY A 275 4.04 15.24 -25.14
C GLY A 275 5.45 14.64 -25.06
N PRO A 276 6.39 15.29 -24.35
CA PRO A 276 7.76 14.81 -24.21
C PRO A 276 7.84 13.43 -23.54
N ARG A 277 8.91 12.68 -23.83
CA ARG A 277 9.12 11.34 -23.27
C ARG A 277 9.54 11.44 -21.80
N TYR A 278 8.86 10.69 -20.95
CA TYR A 278 9.15 10.63 -19.52
C TYR A 278 10.04 9.42 -19.19
N ARG A 279 11.22 9.66 -18.63
CA ARG A 279 12.18 8.60 -18.26
C ARG A 279 12.01 8.10 -16.83
N GLY A 280 11.56 8.97 -15.92
CA GLY A 280 11.39 8.62 -14.51
C GLY A 280 11.67 9.76 -13.55
N PHE A 281 11.81 9.42 -12.28
CA PHE A 281 12.04 10.41 -11.23
C PHE A 281 12.98 9.89 -10.13
N VAL A 282 13.51 10.83 -9.34
CA VAL A 282 14.18 10.57 -8.06
C VAL A 282 13.54 11.40 -6.95
N SER A 283 13.32 10.76 -5.81
CA SER A 283 12.65 11.36 -4.64
C SER A 283 13.51 11.21 -3.38
N ALA A 284 13.01 11.71 -2.25
CA ALA A 284 13.64 11.54 -0.93
C ALA A 284 13.96 10.08 -0.59
N PHE A 285 13.16 9.11 -1.09
CA PHE A 285 13.39 7.68 -0.83
C PHE A 285 14.66 7.12 -1.47
N GLN A 286 15.10 7.70 -2.59
CA GLN A 286 16.26 7.21 -3.32
C GLN A 286 17.55 8.00 -3.02
N ASN A 287 17.57 8.81 -1.97
CA ASN A 287 18.70 9.65 -1.57
C ASN A 287 19.25 10.52 -2.72
N VAL A 288 18.75 11.74 -2.85
CA VAL A 288 19.21 12.71 -3.84
C VAL A 288 20.56 13.26 -3.40
N THR A 289 21.66 12.62 -3.86
CA THR A 289 23.03 13.02 -3.56
C THR A 289 23.59 13.93 -4.64
N LYS A 290 24.61 14.73 -4.31
CA LYS A 290 25.35 15.55 -5.29
C LYS A 290 25.84 14.74 -6.50
N LYS A 291 26.40 13.55 -6.25
CA LYS A 291 26.91 12.65 -7.32
C LYS A 291 25.78 12.23 -8.26
N ARG A 292 24.60 11.90 -7.72
CA ARG A 292 23.45 11.50 -8.54
C ARG A 292 22.90 12.65 -9.38
N VAL A 293 22.77 13.84 -8.80
CA VAL A 293 22.34 15.05 -9.53
C VAL A 293 23.34 15.40 -10.61
N ALA A 294 24.64 15.41 -10.30
CA ALA A 294 25.69 15.65 -11.30
C ALA A 294 25.65 14.62 -12.44
N GLY A 295 25.40 13.35 -12.14
CA GLY A 295 25.19 12.30 -13.15
C GLY A 295 24.02 12.58 -14.08
N LEU A 296 22.88 13.03 -13.53
CA LEU A 296 21.71 13.41 -14.33
C LEU A 296 21.98 14.66 -15.20
N LEU A 297 22.69 15.64 -14.67
CA LEU A 297 23.09 16.83 -15.43
C LEU A 297 24.12 16.50 -16.52
N ALA A 298 24.96 15.51 -16.32
CA ALA A 298 25.97 15.04 -17.29
C ALA A 298 25.37 14.11 -18.36
N ASP A 299 24.21 13.49 -18.11
CA ASP A 299 23.57 12.57 -19.06
C ASP A 299 23.12 13.29 -20.32
N LYS A 300 23.85 13.06 -21.41
CA LYS A 300 23.59 13.69 -22.72
C LYS A 300 22.26 13.28 -23.35
N THR A 301 21.65 12.19 -22.90
CA THR A 301 20.35 11.75 -23.40
C THR A 301 19.18 12.56 -22.82
N LEU A 302 19.37 13.15 -21.62
CA LEU A 302 18.36 14.00 -21.02
C LEU A 302 18.40 15.41 -21.62
N THR A 303 17.27 15.86 -22.09
CA THR A 303 17.11 17.22 -22.65
C THR A 303 16.39 18.16 -21.68
N ALA A 304 15.59 17.62 -20.74
CA ALA A 304 14.88 18.42 -19.75
C ALA A 304 14.92 17.77 -18.35
N LEU A 305 14.97 18.62 -17.31
CA LEU A 305 14.86 18.24 -15.91
C LEU A 305 13.81 19.10 -15.23
N ILE A 306 12.87 18.46 -14.53
CA ILE A 306 11.93 19.17 -13.65
C ILE A 306 12.38 18.96 -12.20
N ILE A 307 12.67 20.06 -11.51
CA ILE A 307 13.11 20.08 -10.11
C ILE A 307 11.96 20.65 -9.29
N HIS A 308 11.29 19.79 -8.52
CA HIS A 308 10.15 20.23 -7.69
C HIS A 308 10.58 20.80 -6.34
N SER A 309 11.70 20.38 -5.80
CA SER A 309 12.25 20.97 -4.57
C SER A 309 13.77 21.08 -4.69
N VAL A 310 14.34 22.08 -4.03
CA VAL A 310 15.76 22.41 -4.07
C VAL A 310 16.38 22.13 -2.71
N ASN A 311 17.53 21.43 -2.71
CA ASN A 311 18.34 21.17 -1.53
C ASN A 311 19.83 21.44 -1.80
N GLY A 312 20.67 21.38 -0.76
CA GLY A 312 22.11 21.61 -0.87
C GLY A 312 22.80 20.81 -1.97
N PRO A 313 22.60 19.49 -2.08
CA PRO A 313 23.11 18.66 -3.17
C PRO A 313 22.77 19.15 -4.59
N ILE A 314 21.56 19.67 -4.81
CA ILE A 314 21.14 20.23 -6.11
C ILE A 314 21.88 21.54 -6.40
N LEU A 315 21.91 22.47 -5.44
CA LEU A 315 22.63 23.73 -5.58
C LEU A 315 24.13 23.51 -5.91
N GLN A 316 24.74 22.61 -5.18
CA GLN A 316 26.17 22.28 -5.41
C GLN A 316 26.45 21.58 -6.75
N ALA A 317 25.51 20.82 -7.28
CA ALA A 317 25.69 20.09 -8.53
C ALA A 317 25.33 20.92 -9.76
N SER A 318 24.31 21.75 -9.68
CA SER A 318 23.82 22.56 -10.81
C SER A 318 24.62 23.85 -11.03
N ALA A 319 25.26 24.37 -9.98
CA ALA A 319 25.91 25.69 -9.97
C ALA A 319 24.97 26.83 -10.43
N MET A 320 23.65 26.66 -10.25
CA MET A 320 22.61 27.62 -10.64
C MET A 320 22.04 28.28 -9.39
N ASP A 321 21.60 29.53 -9.52
CA ASP A 321 20.87 30.26 -8.46
C ASP A 321 19.41 29.79 -8.43
N LEU A 322 19.16 28.67 -7.75
CA LEU A 322 17.82 28.10 -7.57
C LEU A 322 17.32 28.41 -6.16
N LYS A 323 16.18 29.07 -6.07
CA LYS A 323 15.53 29.39 -4.79
C LYS A 323 14.77 28.17 -4.25
N THR A 324 14.72 28.06 -2.93
CA THR A 324 13.81 27.12 -2.25
C THR A 324 12.34 27.53 -2.46
N GLU A 325 11.41 26.61 -2.24
CA GLU A 325 9.96 26.84 -2.40
C GLU A 325 9.51 27.23 -3.82
N ARG A 326 10.27 26.77 -4.81
CA ARG A 326 9.93 26.88 -6.24
C ARG A 326 10.19 25.56 -6.97
N SER A 327 9.41 25.31 -8.02
CA SER A 327 9.72 24.30 -9.02
C SER A 327 10.38 24.95 -10.22
N TYR A 328 11.25 24.20 -10.87
CA TYR A 328 12.01 24.65 -12.05
C TYR A 328 11.92 23.65 -13.17
N LEU A 329 11.81 24.14 -14.40
CA LEU A 329 12.10 23.39 -15.61
C LEU A 329 13.47 23.83 -16.14
N LEU A 330 14.42 22.93 -16.15
CA LEU A 330 15.70 23.13 -16.83
C LEU A 330 15.60 22.46 -18.21
N HIS A 331 16.02 23.16 -19.22
CA HIS A 331 16.09 22.66 -20.60
C HIS A 331 17.52 22.81 -21.13
N ARG A 332 18.00 21.82 -21.86
CA ARG A 332 19.33 21.83 -22.44
C ARG A 332 19.31 22.58 -23.76
N ASN A 333 20.12 23.59 -23.89
CA ASN A 333 20.24 24.34 -25.14
C ASN A 333 21.09 23.58 -26.20
N GLN A 334 21.18 24.09 -27.39
CA GLN A 334 21.97 23.50 -28.49
C GLN A 334 23.46 23.36 -28.17
N SER A 335 24.01 24.21 -27.30
CA SER A 335 25.41 24.10 -26.83
C SER A 335 25.60 23.06 -25.75
N GLY A 336 24.54 22.36 -25.30
CA GLY A 336 24.56 21.36 -24.24
C GLY A 336 24.52 21.93 -22.83
N ALA A 337 24.42 23.25 -22.65
CA ALA A 337 24.29 23.89 -21.35
C ALA A 337 22.83 23.90 -20.86
N TRP A 338 22.65 23.72 -19.55
CA TRP A 338 21.35 23.79 -18.91
C TRP A 338 20.93 25.25 -18.68
N LYS A 339 19.68 25.58 -19.04
CA LYS A 339 19.07 26.88 -18.78
C LYS A 339 17.72 26.68 -18.10
N ILE A 340 17.31 27.64 -17.27
CA ILE A 340 15.97 27.69 -16.69
C ILE A 340 15.00 28.08 -17.80
N ALA A 341 14.12 27.18 -18.20
CA ALA A 341 13.07 27.40 -19.19
C ALA A 341 11.73 27.78 -18.54
N GLY A 342 11.53 27.40 -17.28
CA GLY A 342 10.32 27.77 -16.51
C GLY A 342 10.58 27.73 -15.02
N SER A 343 9.81 28.50 -14.26
CA SER A 343 9.84 28.45 -12.79
C SER A 343 8.49 28.81 -12.19
N TRP A 344 8.10 28.12 -11.11
CA TRP A 344 6.78 28.23 -10.48
C TRP A 344 6.94 28.30 -8.98
N ASP A 345 6.35 29.31 -8.36
CA ASP A 345 6.32 29.45 -6.92
C ASP A 345 5.40 28.40 -6.28
N TYR A 346 5.75 27.93 -5.11
CA TYR A 346 4.88 27.05 -4.35
C TYR A 346 3.61 27.78 -3.92
N PRO A 347 2.48 27.07 -3.82
CA PRO A 347 1.26 27.65 -3.27
C PRO A 347 1.51 28.13 -1.83
N ALA A 348 1.00 29.30 -1.48
CA ALA A 348 1.09 29.81 -0.13
C ALA A 348 0.57 28.79 0.89
N LYS A 349 1.31 28.58 1.97
CA LYS A 349 0.85 27.75 3.09
C LYS A 349 -0.37 28.43 3.71
N ARG A 350 -1.55 27.85 3.53
CA ARG A 350 -2.78 28.26 4.20
C ARG A 350 -2.94 27.54 5.53
#